data_69a150ead08c979315d50890d19440ee
#
_entry.id   69a150ead08c979315d50890d19440ee
#
_cell.length_a   1.000
_cell.length_b   1.000
_cell.length_c   1.000
_cell.angle_alpha   90.00
_cell.angle_beta   90.00
_cell.angle_gamma   90.00
#
_symmetry.space_group_name_H-M   'P 1'
#
loop_
_entity.id
_entity.type
_entity.pdbx_description
1 polymer ?
#
loop_
_entity_poly.entity_id
_entity_poly.type
_entity_poly.pdbx_seq_one_letter_code
_entity_poly.pdbx_strand_id
1 'polypeptide(L)'
;MNLQTKPQFEKDLEKARDNLIIVEGKKDKLSLEKLGFENVFVINETGKSIYEKIEEIENIAGKRKICILTDFDKRGKKMYLLIKSELSRKRVKLDSSFRVVLLKLNISHIEGLSRFFSLE
;
A
#
# COMPACT_ATOMS: atom_id res chain seq x y z
N MET A 1 -2.78 9.33 -18.40
CA MET A 1 -1.81 8.22 -18.45
C MET A 1 -1.48 7.91 -19.91
N ASN A 2 -0.23 7.66 -20.19
CA ASN A 2 0.22 7.32 -21.52
C ASN A 2 -0.28 5.91 -21.90
N LEU A 3 -0.75 5.71 -23.14
CA LEU A 3 -1.22 4.42 -23.63
C LEU A 3 -0.16 3.33 -23.52
N GLN A 4 1.13 3.68 -23.70
CA GLN A 4 2.24 2.74 -23.59
C GLN A 4 2.46 2.21 -22.18
N THR A 5 2.06 2.96 -21.15
CA THR A 5 2.24 2.56 -19.74
C THR A 5 1.07 1.75 -19.20
N LYS A 6 -0.08 1.83 -19.85
CA LYS A 6 -1.31 1.18 -19.36
C LYS A 6 -1.20 -0.34 -19.24
N PRO A 7 -0.71 -1.08 -20.26
CA PRO A 7 -0.56 -2.54 -20.13
C PRO A 7 0.44 -2.94 -19.04
N GLN A 8 1.52 -2.19 -18.88
CA GLN A 8 2.49 -2.47 -17.82
C GLN A 8 1.89 -2.22 -16.45
N PHE A 9 1.11 -1.17 -16.32
CA PHE A 9 0.44 -0.85 -15.07
C PHE A 9 -0.56 -1.95 -14.67
N GLU A 10 -1.29 -2.51 -15.64
CA GLU A 10 -2.20 -3.64 -15.37
C GLU A 10 -1.45 -4.84 -14.79
N LYS A 11 -0.25 -5.14 -15.30
CA LYS A 11 0.58 -6.21 -14.77
C LYS A 11 1.08 -5.89 -13.36
N ASP A 12 1.45 -4.64 -13.12
CA ASP A 12 1.88 -4.19 -11.80
C ASP A 12 0.76 -4.31 -10.77
N LEU A 13 -0.48 -3.95 -11.17
CA LEU A 13 -1.66 -4.11 -10.32
C LEU A 13 -1.90 -5.58 -9.98
N GLU A 14 -1.84 -6.45 -10.98
CA GLU A 14 -2.05 -7.89 -10.77
C GLU A 14 -1.10 -8.46 -9.72
N LYS A 15 0.18 -8.14 -9.85
CA LYS A 15 1.18 -8.60 -8.88
C LYS A 15 0.94 -8.02 -7.50
N ALA A 16 0.61 -6.73 -7.44
CA ALA A 16 0.41 -6.03 -6.17
C ALA A 16 -0.80 -6.57 -5.40
N ARG A 17 -1.83 -7.02 -6.09
CA ARG A 17 -3.05 -7.56 -5.45
C ARG A 17 -2.77 -8.81 -4.62
N ASP A 18 -1.70 -9.54 -4.89
CA ASP A 18 -1.33 -10.73 -4.12
C ASP A 18 -0.69 -10.37 -2.77
N ASN A 19 -0.26 -9.13 -2.61
CA ASN A 19 0.38 -8.67 -1.38
C ASN A 19 -0.66 -8.20 -0.36
N LEU A 20 -0.26 -8.15 0.90
CA LEU A 20 -0.99 -7.39 1.91
C LEU A 20 -0.54 -5.93 1.79
N ILE A 21 -1.48 -5.04 1.57
CA ILE A 21 -1.20 -3.61 1.39
C ILE A 21 -1.51 -2.87 2.68
N ILE A 22 -0.54 -2.09 3.18
CA ILE A 22 -0.72 -1.26 4.37
C ILE A 22 -0.97 0.18 3.93
N VAL A 23 -2.09 0.75 4.34
CA VAL A 23 -2.45 2.15 4.05
C VAL A 23 -2.73 2.92 5.33
N GLU A 24 -2.79 4.25 5.24
CA GLU A 24 -3.00 5.10 6.40
C GLU A 24 -4.46 5.14 6.85
N GLY A 25 -5.40 5.33 5.94
CA GLY A 25 -6.79 5.58 6.28
C GLY A 25 -7.79 4.82 5.44
N LYS A 26 -9.07 4.92 5.82
CA LYS A 26 -10.18 4.23 5.16
C LYS A 26 -10.39 4.67 3.72
N LYS A 27 -10.14 5.94 3.41
CA LYS A 27 -10.28 6.46 2.04
C LYS A 27 -9.27 5.82 1.11
N ASP A 28 -8.06 5.58 1.60
CA ASP A 28 -7.02 4.89 0.84
C ASP A 28 -7.45 3.45 0.53
N LYS A 29 -8.00 2.77 1.53
CA LYS A 29 -8.50 1.40 1.37
C LYS A 29 -9.61 1.36 0.34
N LEU A 30 -10.58 2.27 0.41
CA LEU A 30 -11.67 2.34 -0.55
C LEU A 30 -11.17 2.54 -1.97
N SER A 31 -10.18 3.42 -2.14
CA SER A 31 -9.57 3.67 -3.44
C SER A 31 -8.93 2.40 -4.02
N LEU A 32 -8.21 1.65 -3.20
CA LEU A 32 -7.60 0.40 -3.63
C LEU A 32 -8.62 -0.69 -3.91
N GLU A 33 -9.69 -0.76 -3.11
CA GLU A 33 -10.76 -1.73 -3.33
C GLU A 33 -11.43 -1.54 -4.69
N LYS A 34 -11.60 -0.29 -5.12
CA LYS A 34 -12.12 0.03 -6.46
C LYS A 34 -11.21 -0.49 -7.58
N LEU A 35 -9.93 -0.69 -7.28
CA LEU A 35 -8.96 -1.26 -8.23
C LEU A 35 -8.79 -2.77 -8.06
N GLY A 36 -9.65 -3.40 -7.27
CA GLY A 36 -9.65 -4.85 -7.11
C GLY A 36 -8.78 -5.40 -6.00
N PHE A 37 -8.23 -4.54 -5.13
CA PHE A 37 -7.46 -5.01 -3.97
C PHE A 37 -8.38 -5.54 -2.88
N GLU A 38 -8.08 -6.72 -2.36
CA GLU A 38 -8.87 -7.34 -1.29
C GLU A 38 -8.12 -7.39 0.04
N ASN A 39 -6.80 -7.36 -0.01
CA ASN A 39 -5.95 -7.53 1.17
C ASN A 39 -5.35 -6.19 1.59
N VAL A 40 -6.14 -5.34 2.24
CA VAL A 40 -5.73 -3.99 2.64
C VAL A 40 -5.91 -3.82 4.14
N PHE A 41 -4.85 -3.40 4.82
CA PHE A 41 -4.85 -3.10 6.25
C PHE A 41 -4.73 -1.59 6.47
N VAL A 42 -5.64 -1.03 7.27
CA VAL A 42 -5.65 0.40 7.61
C VAL A 42 -4.93 0.60 8.95
N ILE A 43 -3.79 1.32 8.93
CA ILE A 43 -2.95 1.42 10.11
C ILE A 43 -3.38 2.51 11.10
N ASN A 44 -4.06 3.55 10.64
CA ASN A 44 -4.48 4.66 11.51
C ASN A 44 -5.81 4.44 12.23
N GLU A 45 -6.32 3.22 12.24
CA GLU A 45 -7.49 2.92 13.05
C GLU A 45 -7.16 3.00 14.53
N THR A 46 -8.13 3.49 15.33
CA THR A 46 -7.92 3.79 16.73
C THR A 46 -7.94 2.56 17.64
N GLY A 47 -7.43 2.72 18.84
CA GLY A 47 -7.57 1.75 19.93
C GLY A 47 -6.39 0.81 20.15
N LYS A 48 -5.41 0.80 19.25
CA LYS A 48 -4.23 -0.08 19.37
C LYS A 48 -2.93 0.71 19.22
N SER A 49 -1.88 0.27 19.92
CA SER A 49 -0.56 0.84 19.76
C SER A 49 0.02 0.41 18.40
N ILE A 50 1.07 1.11 17.96
CA ILE A 50 1.76 0.74 16.71
C ILE A 50 2.32 -0.70 16.80
N TYR A 51 2.81 -1.10 17.96
CA TYR A 51 3.37 -2.45 18.16
C TYR A 51 2.31 -3.53 18.04
N GLU A 52 1.10 -3.29 18.57
CA GLU A 52 -0.02 -4.22 18.42
C GLU A 52 -0.44 -4.34 16.95
N LYS A 53 -0.44 -3.22 16.23
CA LYS A 53 -0.79 -3.21 14.80
C LYS A 53 0.24 -3.97 13.98
N ILE A 54 1.53 -3.82 14.29
CA ILE A 54 2.60 -4.55 13.61
C ILE A 54 2.46 -6.06 13.80
N GLU A 55 2.15 -6.51 15.02
CA GLU A 55 1.89 -7.94 15.29
C GLU A 55 0.68 -8.44 14.51
N GLU A 56 -0.37 -7.65 14.46
CA GLU A 56 -1.59 -7.98 13.72
C GLU A 56 -1.29 -8.11 12.22
N ILE A 57 -0.50 -7.20 11.67
CA ILE A 57 -0.06 -7.23 10.27
C ILE A 57 0.71 -8.52 9.99
N GLU A 58 1.65 -8.88 10.86
CA GLU A 58 2.43 -10.11 10.72
C GLU A 58 1.52 -11.33 10.65
N ASN A 59 0.55 -11.41 11.54
CA ASN A 59 -0.40 -12.52 11.59
C ASN A 59 -1.29 -12.59 10.36
N ILE A 60 -1.81 -11.44 9.92
CA ILE A 60 -2.69 -11.37 8.75
C ILE A 60 -1.95 -11.69 7.47
N ALA A 61 -0.71 -11.22 7.35
CA ALA A 61 0.09 -11.43 6.14
C ALA A 61 0.29 -12.91 5.81
N GLY A 62 0.55 -13.72 6.83
CA GLY A 62 0.88 -15.12 6.60
C GLY A 62 2.08 -15.25 5.68
N LYS A 63 1.90 -15.88 4.53
CA LYS A 63 2.98 -16.06 3.53
C LYS A 63 3.02 -14.93 2.49
N ARG A 64 2.07 -13.99 2.54
CA ARG A 64 2.04 -12.89 1.59
C ARG A 64 3.17 -11.90 1.89
N LYS A 65 3.68 -11.30 0.82
CA LYS A 65 4.58 -10.15 0.97
C LYS A 65 3.75 -8.94 1.39
N ILE A 66 4.41 -7.99 2.04
CA ILE A 66 3.76 -6.78 2.55
C ILE A 66 4.25 -5.58 1.75
N CYS A 67 3.32 -4.81 1.21
CA CYS A 67 3.60 -3.54 0.55
C CYS A 67 3.11 -2.41 1.45
N ILE A 68 4.02 -1.55 1.89
CA ILE A 68 3.69 -0.38 2.70
C ILE A 68 3.35 0.75 1.74
N LEU A 69 2.09 1.17 1.74
CA LEU A 69 1.58 2.13 0.76
C LEU A 69 0.99 3.35 1.46
N THR A 70 1.81 4.00 2.28
CA THR A 70 1.47 5.30 2.85
C THR A 70 1.67 6.39 1.79
N ASP A 71 1.08 7.57 2.01
CA ASP A 71 1.21 8.69 1.08
C ASP A 71 2.67 9.12 0.88
N PHE A 72 2.92 9.88 -0.19
CA PHE A 72 4.28 10.32 -0.54
C PHE A 72 4.62 11.71 -0.02
N ASP A 73 3.73 12.32 0.76
CA ASP A 73 4.03 13.57 1.45
C ASP A 73 4.99 13.31 2.62
N LYS A 74 5.43 14.37 3.27
CA LYS A 74 6.39 14.30 4.37
C LYS A 74 5.93 13.37 5.50
N ARG A 75 4.64 13.49 5.88
CA ARG A 75 4.05 12.67 6.93
C ARG A 75 3.99 11.19 6.52
N GLY A 76 3.56 10.93 5.30
CA GLY A 76 3.47 9.56 4.77
C GLY A 76 4.83 8.89 4.65
N LYS A 77 5.87 9.64 4.30
CA LYS A 77 7.23 9.11 4.25
C LYS A 77 7.75 8.73 5.63
N LYS A 78 7.44 9.53 6.65
CA LYS A 78 7.81 9.21 8.04
C LYS A 78 7.12 7.94 8.51
N MET A 79 5.84 7.81 8.22
CA MET A 79 5.06 6.62 8.55
C MET A 79 5.63 5.39 7.84
N TYR A 80 5.98 5.53 6.58
CA TYR A 80 6.62 4.45 5.80
C TYR A 80 7.87 3.94 6.49
N LEU A 81 8.76 4.85 6.89
CA LEU A 81 10.03 4.48 7.54
C LEU A 81 9.79 3.79 8.88
N LEU A 82 8.83 4.27 9.65
CA LEU A 82 8.48 3.67 10.93
C LEU A 82 7.96 2.23 10.75
N ILE A 83 6.99 2.05 9.87
CA ILE A 83 6.40 0.72 9.61
C ILE A 83 7.46 -0.23 9.07
N LYS A 84 8.26 0.23 8.12
CA LYS A 84 9.35 -0.56 7.53
C LYS A 84 10.33 -1.01 8.59
N SER A 85 10.74 -0.10 9.47
CA SER A 85 11.67 -0.40 10.55
C SER A 85 11.12 -1.49 11.47
N GLU A 86 9.86 -1.36 11.89
CA GLU A 86 9.23 -2.31 12.80
C GLU A 86 9.01 -3.67 12.14
N LEU A 87 8.55 -3.69 10.89
CA LEU A 87 8.32 -4.94 10.15
C LEU A 87 9.62 -5.65 9.82
N SER A 88 10.72 -4.91 9.64
CA SER A 88 12.03 -5.52 9.36
C SER A 88 12.54 -6.39 10.50
N ARG A 89 12.00 -6.23 11.70
CA ARG A 89 12.32 -7.05 12.86
C ARG A 89 11.48 -8.31 12.95
N LYS A 90 10.51 -8.47 12.06
CA LYS A 90 9.58 -9.61 12.04
C LYS A 90 9.94 -10.58 10.92
N ARG A 91 9.29 -11.74 10.92
CA ARG A 91 9.49 -12.77 9.89
C ARG A 91 8.54 -12.53 8.71
N VAL A 92 8.70 -11.37 8.08
CA VAL A 92 7.89 -10.98 6.95
C VAL A 92 8.77 -10.53 5.79
N LYS A 93 8.25 -10.62 4.58
CA LYS A 93 8.93 -10.12 3.38
C LYS A 93 8.24 -8.85 2.93
N LEU A 94 9.02 -7.81 2.68
CA LEU A 94 8.52 -6.54 2.18
C LEU A 94 8.70 -6.49 0.66
N ASP A 95 7.72 -5.89 -0.02
CA ASP A 95 7.77 -5.69 -1.47
C ASP A 95 7.37 -4.25 -1.76
N SER A 96 8.34 -3.44 -2.18
CA SER A 96 8.12 -2.03 -2.48
C SER A 96 7.84 -1.76 -3.96
N SER A 97 7.72 -2.78 -4.79
CA SER A 97 7.57 -2.62 -6.25
C SER A 97 6.42 -1.71 -6.62
N PHE A 98 5.24 -1.92 -6.07
CA PHE A 98 4.08 -1.11 -6.40
C PHE A 98 4.22 0.34 -5.91
N ARG A 99 4.83 0.53 -4.73
CA ARG A 99 5.13 1.88 -4.24
C ARG A 99 6.02 2.64 -5.22
N VAL A 100 7.04 1.98 -5.75
CA VAL A 100 7.96 2.57 -6.74
C VAL A 100 7.21 2.93 -8.02
N VAL A 101 6.30 2.07 -8.48
CA VAL A 101 5.47 2.35 -9.67
C VAL A 101 4.66 3.63 -9.46
N LEU A 102 3.99 3.77 -8.33
CA LEU A 102 3.18 4.95 -8.03
C LEU A 102 4.02 6.22 -7.92
N LEU A 103 5.22 6.11 -7.35
CA LEU A 103 6.14 7.22 -7.25
C LEU A 103 6.55 7.72 -8.65
N LYS A 104 6.84 6.81 -9.56
CA LYS A 104 7.19 7.14 -10.96
C LYS A 104 6.03 7.80 -11.71
N LEU A 105 4.79 7.48 -11.33
CA LEU A 105 3.60 8.09 -11.93
C LEU A 105 3.22 9.43 -11.27
N ASN A 106 4.03 9.90 -10.33
CA ASN A 106 3.80 11.16 -9.60
C ASN A 106 2.49 11.19 -8.83
N ILE A 107 2.05 10.05 -8.32
CA ILE A 107 0.87 9.97 -7.46
C ILE A 107 1.31 10.29 -6.04
N SER A 108 0.75 11.35 -5.44
CA SER A 108 1.14 11.81 -4.11
C SER A 108 0.28 11.23 -2.99
N HIS A 109 -1.00 10.96 -3.27
CA HIS A 109 -1.95 10.48 -2.28
C HIS A 109 -2.70 9.25 -2.78
N ILE A 110 -2.75 8.22 -1.93
CA ILE A 110 -3.34 6.93 -2.29
C ILE A 110 -4.86 7.05 -2.48
N GLU A 111 -5.53 7.89 -1.70
CA GLU A 111 -6.97 8.07 -1.84
C GLU A 111 -7.42 8.53 -3.21
N GLY A 112 -6.54 9.19 -3.97
CA GLY A 112 -6.82 9.66 -5.33
C GLY A 112 -6.54 8.64 -6.42
N LEU A 113 -6.01 7.47 -6.06
CA LEU A 113 -5.50 6.50 -7.02
C LEU A 113 -6.61 5.97 -7.94
N SER A 114 -7.75 5.59 -7.41
CA SER A 114 -8.85 5.05 -8.22
C SER A 114 -9.38 6.09 -9.19
N ARG A 115 -9.48 7.35 -8.76
CA ARG A 115 -9.92 8.46 -9.63
C ARG A 115 -8.92 8.67 -10.77
N PHE A 116 -7.61 8.62 -10.45
CA PHE A 116 -6.56 8.78 -11.44
C PHE A 116 -6.71 7.78 -12.60
N PHE A 117 -6.99 6.53 -12.29
CA PHE A 117 -7.11 5.47 -13.29
C PHE A 117 -8.52 5.31 -13.85
N SER A 118 -9.55 5.77 -13.16
CA SER A 118 -10.93 5.68 -13.66
C SER A 118 -11.22 6.63 -14.82
N LEU A 119 -10.37 7.62 -15.05
CA LEU A 119 -10.48 8.53 -16.17
C LEU A 119 -9.99 7.92 -17.49
N GLU A 120 -9.38 6.79 -17.40
CA GLU A 120 -8.90 6.05 -18.56
C GLU A 120 -10.03 5.20 -19.16
#